data_4c1980e294d7e143c2296072bea1f37c
#
_entry.id   4c1980e294d7e143c2296072bea1f37c
#
_cell.length_a   1.000
_cell.length_b   1.000
_cell.length_c   1.000
_cell.angle_alpha   90.00
_cell.angle_beta   90.00
_cell.angle_gamma   90.00
#
_symmetry.space_group_name_H-M   'P 1'
#
loop_
_entity.id
_entity.type
_entity.pdbx_description
1 polymer ?
#
loop_
_entity_poly.entity_id
_entity_poly.type
_entity_poly.pdbx_seq_one_letter_code
_entity_poly.pdbx_strand_id
1 'polypeptide(L)'
;MEHSLFLYNTLTRRKELFKPIHEGHVGMYVCGPTVYGDAHLGHARPAITFDLVFRYLQHLGYKVRYVRNITDVGHLEHDADEGEDKIAKKARLEQLEPMEVAQYYTNRFNAAMSKLNVLPPSIEPHATGHIIEQEQLVQQILDNGYAYESNGSIYFDVVKYNEDHKYGILSGRNLEDVHDASRELDGVGEKRHQVDFALWKKAQPEHIMRWPSPWSEGFPGWHCECTAMGRKYLGAHFDIHGGGMDLVFPHHECEIAQAVASQGDQMVKYWMHNNMITIAGKKMGKSYNNFITLDQFFTGSHPLLTQPYSPMTIRFFILQAQYRSTVDFSNEALQASKKGFDRLMDAVAQLGRIEAVSNGTLNETYADEVAKKCYEAMDDDFNSPIVIGNLFEACRVINQLADKQQTITPAGLEALTKVVHTFVFDILGLKSEAEGGNADREEAYGHAIDLLLKLRAKAKAAKDWATSDQIRDELAAYGFEVKDTKEGATWKLNK
;
A
#
# COMPACT_ATOMS: atom_id res chain seq x y z
N MET A 1 14.88 24.03 2.38
CA MET A 1 14.05 24.17 3.60
C MET A 1 14.54 23.11 4.56
N GLU A 2 14.79 23.43 5.81
CA GLU A 2 15.13 22.44 6.82
C GLU A 2 13.82 21.76 7.29
N HIS A 3 13.72 20.44 7.17
CA HIS A 3 12.52 19.70 7.51
C HIS A 3 12.63 19.14 8.94
N SER A 4 11.57 19.31 9.70
CA SER A 4 11.43 18.74 11.05
C SER A 4 10.27 17.76 11.06
N LEU A 5 10.51 16.54 10.54
CA LEU A 5 9.51 15.49 10.48
C LEU A 5 9.18 14.98 11.88
N PHE A 6 7.92 15.09 12.28
CA PHE A 6 7.35 14.42 13.43
C PHE A 6 6.50 13.24 12.98
N LEU A 7 6.58 12.14 13.70
CA LEU A 7 5.72 10.98 13.48
C LEU A 7 5.13 10.47 14.80
N TYR A 8 3.92 9.93 14.74
CA TYR A 8 3.28 9.35 15.90
C TYR A 8 3.84 7.95 16.17
N ASN A 9 4.46 7.80 17.34
CA ASN A 9 4.97 6.52 17.80
C ASN A 9 3.92 5.83 18.68
N THR A 10 3.40 4.69 18.25
CA THR A 10 2.39 3.92 18.99
C THR A 10 2.91 3.47 20.36
N LEU A 11 4.20 3.17 20.48
CA LEU A 11 4.81 2.72 21.73
C LEU A 11 4.74 3.82 22.81
N THR A 12 5.06 5.05 22.45
CA THR A 12 5.06 6.19 23.39
C THR A 12 3.76 6.98 23.38
N ARG A 13 2.86 6.69 22.40
CA ARG A 13 1.54 7.33 22.21
C ARG A 13 1.60 8.84 22.00
N ARG A 14 2.67 9.34 21.38
CA ARG A 14 2.88 10.76 21.07
C ARG A 14 3.61 10.96 19.75
N LYS A 15 3.52 12.15 19.21
CA LYS A 15 4.35 12.57 18.08
C LYS A 15 5.78 12.86 18.58
N GLU A 16 6.75 12.32 17.86
CA GLU A 16 8.18 12.46 18.16
C GLU A 16 8.91 12.99 16.95
N LEU A 17 9.94 13.81 17.17
CA LEU A 17 10.83 14.25 16.10
C LEU A 17 11.55 13.02 15.54
N PHE A 18 11.39 12.78 14.26
CA PHE A 18 12.07 11.67 13.57
C PHE A 18 13.58 11.92 13.53
N LYS A 19 14.32 10.98 14.08
CA LYS A 19 15.78 10.93 14.02
C LYS A 19 16.19 9.52 13.67
N PRO A 20 16.75 9.27 12.47
CA PRO A 20 17.16 7.93 12.09
C PRO A 20 18.30 7.44 13.01
N ILE A 21 18.41 6.13 13.16
CA ILE A 21 19.51 5.50 13.92
C ILE A 21 20.85 5.76 13.22
N HIS A 22 20.84 5.70 11.90
CA HIS A 22 22.00 5.99 11.06
C HIS A 22 21.71 7.21 10.19
N GLU A 23 22.54 8.25 10.30
CA GLU A 23 22.37 9.48 9.55
C GLU A 23 22.23 9.21 8.04
N GLY A 24 21.23 9.82 7.40
CA GLY A 24 20.94 9.66 5.97
C GLY A 24 20.34 8.30 5.55
N HIS A 25 20.18 7.34 6.48
CA HIS A 25 19.67 6.01 6.19
C HIS A 25 18.49 5.67 7.10
N VAL A 26 17.48 5.00 6.54
CA VAL A 26 16.30 4.56 7.30
C VAL A 26 16.04 3.09 7.03
N GLY A 27 15.94 2.29 8.08
CA GLY A 27 15.44 0.93 8.05
C GLY A 27 13.93 0.93 8.33
N MET A 28 13.13 0.42 7.40
CA MET A 28 11.69 0.33 7.53
C MET A 28 11.20 -1.09 7.26
N TYR A 29 10.51 -1.69 8.21
CA TYR A 29 9.83 -2.99 8.07
C TYR A 29 8.32 -2.80 8.12
N VAL A 30 7.58 -3.44 7.23
CA VAL A 30 6.11 -3.43 7.26
C VAL A 30 5.59 -4.85 7.12
N CYS A 31 4.70 -5.28 8.00
CA CYS A 31 4.06 -6.57 7.89
C CYS A 31 3.30 -6.68 6.56
N GLY A 32 3.61 -7.75 5.84
CA GLY A 32 3.03 -8.07 4.54
C GLY A 32 1.77 -8.95 4.63
N PRO A 33 1.24 -9.37 3.48
CA PRO A 33 0.03 -10.18 3.44
C PRO A 33 0.31 -11.65 3.74
N THR A 34 -0.70 -12.35 4.29
CA THR A 34 -0.80 -13.81 4.19
C THR A 34 -1.45 -14.16 2.86
N VAL A 35 -0.73 -14.91 2.02
CA VAL A 35 -1.06 -15.10 0.60
C VAL A 35 -1.96 -16.31 0.34
N TYR A 36 -3.19 -16.28 0.82
CA TYR A 36 -4.23 -17.31 0.60
C TYR A 36 -5.48 -16.78 -0.12
N GLY A 37 -5.48 -15.52 -0.55
CA GLY A 37 -6.62 -14.88 -1.21
C GLY A 37 -6.26 -13.57 -1.87
N ASP A 38 -7.20 -13.05 -2.67
CA ASP A 38 -7.04 -11.79 -3.37
C ASP A 38 -6.94 -10.58 -2.43
N ALA A 39 -6.17 -9.58 -2.87
CA ALA A 39 -6.02 -8.34 -2.15
C ALA A 39 -7.35 -7.58 -2.04
N HIS A 40 -7.56 -6.93 -0.91
CA HIS A 40 -8.76 -6.12 -0.60
C HIS A 40 -8.37 -4.78 0.04
N LEU A 41 -9.34 -3.93 0.38
CA LEU A 41 -9.08 -2.59 0.95
C LEU A 41 -8.25 -2.63 2.24
N GLY A 42 -8.39 -3.69 3.05
CA GLY A 42 -7.57 -3.89 4.25
C GLY A 42 -6.08 -4.06 3.94
N HIS A 43 -5.73 -4.60 2.77
CA HIS A 43 -4.35 -4.65 2.27
C HIS A 43 -3.93 -3.34 1.61
N ALA A 44 -4.83 -2.67 0.89
CA ALA A 44 -4.54 -1.39 0.24
C ALA A 44 -4.21 -0.29 1.25
N ARG A 45 -4.90 -0.28 2.40
CA ARG A 45 -4.71 0.76 3.43
C ARG A 45 -3.27 0.84 3.93
N PRO A 46 -2.68 -0.22 4.54
CA PRO A 46 -1.28 -0.20 4.94
C PRO A 46 -0.33 0.00 3.76
N ALA A 47 -0.58 -0.64 2.61
CA ALA A 47 0.29 -0.52 1.45
C ALA A 47 0.41 0.94 0.97
N ILE A 48 -0.69 1.67 0.84
CA ILE A 48 -0.69 3.09 0.43
C ILE A 48 -0.13 3.98 1.54
N THR A 49 -0.44 3.70 2.80
CA THR A 49 0.09 4.46 3.95
C THR A 49 1.61 4.40 3.99
N PHE A 50 2.19 3.20 3.94
CA PHE A 50 3.64 3.05 4.02
C PHE A 50 4.36 3.37 2.71
N ASP A 51 3.67 3.33 1.57
CA ASP A 51 4.16 3.90 0.32
C ASP A 51 4.31 5.45 0.42
N LEU A 52 3.33 6.12 1.04
CA LEU A 52 3.44 7.56 1.32
C LEU A 52 4.64 7.88 2.23
N VAL A 53 4.83 7.12 3.30
CA VAL A 53 5.98 7.24 4.21
C VAL A 53 7.28 7.02 3.45
N PHE A 54 7.37 5.94 2.67
CA PHE A 54 8.55 5.58 1.88
C PHE A 54 8.89 6.67 0.87
N ARG A 55 7.93 7.14 0.08
CA ARG A 55 8.12 8.22 -0.90
C ARG A 55 8.58 9.51 -0.24
N TYR A 56 7.96 9.89 0.86
CA TYR A 56 8.31 11.14 1.54
C TYR A 56 9.71 11.09 2.16
N LEU A 57 10.09 9.99 2.81
CA LEU A 57 11.46 9.80 3.33
C LEU A 57 12.50 9.84 2.20
N GLN A 58 12.23 9.21 1.05
CA GLN A 58 13.11 9.31 -0.13
C GLN A 58 13.20 10.76 -0.66
N HIS A 59 12.06 11.45 -0.71
CA HIS A 59 12.00 12.86 -1.12
C HIS A 59 12.84 13.77 -0.21
N LEU A 60 12.86 13.51 1.10
CA LEU A 60 13.71 14.19 2.07
C LEU A 60 15.21 13.82 1.94
N GLY A 61 15.56 12.93 1.03
CA GLY A 61 16.94 12.53 0.74
C GLY A 61 17.45 11.33 1.53
N TYR A 62 16.61 10.65 2.33
CA TYR A 62 17.02 9.44 3.03
C TYR A 62 17.16 8.25 2.05
N LYS A 63 18.18 7.43 2.29
CA LYS A 63 18.28 6.09 1.68
C LYS A 63 17.46 5.11 2.51
N VAL A 64 16.29 4.76 2.05
CA VAL A 64 15.37 3.88 2.78
C VAL A 64 15.55 2.44 2.33
N ARG A 65 15.88 1.54 3.27
CA ARG A 65 15.77 0.10 3.06
C ARG A 65 14.41 -0.35 3.58
N TYR A 66 13.49 -0.56 2.65
CA TYR A 66 12.14 -1.00 2.93
C TYR A 66 12.00 -2.51 2.77
N VAL A 67 11.62 -3.20 3.83
CA VAL A 67 11.36 -4.64 3.88
C VAL A 67 9.87 -4.86 4.12
N ARG A 68 9.24 -5.69 3.29
CA ARG A 68 7.86 -6.16 3.48
C ARG A 68 7.82 -7.65 3.23
N ASN A 69 7.43 -8.44 4.23
CA ASN A 69 7.41 -9.89 4.08
C ASN A 69 6.19 -10.39 3.30
N ILE A 70 6.30 -11.65 2.89
CA ILE A 70 5.18 -12.50 2.46
C ILE A 70 5.04 -13.62 3.49
N THR A 71 3.89 -13.69 4.14
CA THR A 71 3.53 -14.78 5.03
C THR A 71 2.96 -15.93 4.19
N ASP A 72 3.78 -16.94 3.97
CA ASP A 72 3.46 -18.12 3.15
C ASP A 72 3.46 -19.43 3.94
N VAL A 73 3.53 -19.37 5.28
CA VAL A 73 3.43 -20.50 6.22
C VAL A 73 3.09 -20.03 7.64
N GLY A 74 2.56 -20.91 8.45
CA GLY A 74 2.46 -20.74 9.91
C GLY A 74 1.34 -19.84 10.39
N HIS A 75 0.50 -19.28 9.53
CA HIS A 75 -0.64 -18.47 9.90
C HIS A 75 -1.90 -19.34 9.96
N LEU A 76 -2.25 -19.76 11.16
CA LEU A 76 -3.37 -20.66 11.40
C LEU A 76 -4.71 -19.91 11.39
N GLU A 77 -5.81 -20.66 11.30
CA GLU A 77 -7.16 -20.11 11.35
C GLU A 77 -7.43 -19.38 12.67
N HIS A 78 -8.27 -18.36 12.64
CA HIS A 78 -8.66 -17.53 13.78
C HIS A 78 -7.50 -16.80 14.48
N ASP A 79 -6.32 -16.71 13.83
CA ASP A 79 -5.08 -16.16 14.40
C ASP A 79 -4.67 -16.83 15.72
N ALA A 80 -5.03 -18.12 15.84
CA ALA A 80 -4.78 -18.98 16.98
C ALA A 80 -3.51 -19.83 16.78
N ASP A 81 -3.07 -20.52 17.85
CA ASP A 81 -1.95 -21.48 17.79
C ASP A 81 -2.40 -22.91 17.44
N GLU A 82 -3.68 -23.11 17.17
CA GLU A 82 -4.27 -24.38 16.76
C GLU A 82 -5.20 -24.17 15.57
N GLY A 83 -5.39 -25.21 14.78
CA GLY A 83 -6.18 -25.16 13.57
C GLY A 83 -5.38 -25.44 12.31
N GLU A 84 -6.04 -25.39 11.17
CA GLU A 84 -5.40 -25.61 9.87
C GLU A 84 -4.70 -24.32 9.40
N ASP A 85 -3.53 -24.44 8.81
CA ASP A 85 -2.85 -23.32 8.14
C ASP A 85 -3.73 -22.77 7.00
N LYS A 86 -3.88 -21.44 6.92
CA LYS A 86 -4.76 -20.77 5.95
C LYS A 86 -4.44 -21.11 4.50
N ILE A 87 -3.14 -21.26 4.18
CA ILE A 87 -2.67 -21.59 2.83
C ILE A 87 -2.89 -23.08 2.55
N ALA A 88 -2.55 -23.96 3.51
CA ALA A 88 -2.78 -25.38 3.38
C ALA A 88 -4.27 -25.71 3.21
N LYS A 89 -5.15 -25.06 3.98
CA LYS A 89 -6.60 -25.18 3.82
C LYS A 89 -7.06 -24.76 2.42
N LYS A 90 -6.57 -23.62 1.93
CA LYS A 90 -6.90 -23.14 0.59
C LYS A 90 -6.43 -24.11 -0.49
N ALA A 91 -5.19 -24.61 -0.37
CA ALA A 91 -4.61 -25.59 -1.28
C ALA A 91 -5.45 -26.87 -1.33
N ARG A 92 -5.83 -27.40 -0.17
CA ARG A 92 -6.69 -28.59 -0.08
C ARG A 92 -8.05 -28.39 -0.74
N LEU A 93 -8.68 -27.24 -0.52
CA LEU A 93 -9.99 -26.91 -1.12
C LEU A 93 -9.92 -26.77 -2.64
N GLU A 94 -8.80 -26.29 -3.17
CA GLU A 94 -8.60 -26.08 -4.61
C GLU A 94 -7.83 -27.22 -5.29
N GLN A 95 -7.44 -28.25 -4.54
CA GLN A 95 -6.64 -29.42 -5.01
C GLN A 95 -5.30 -28.99 -5.61
N LEU A 96 -4.62 -28.04 -4.95
CA LEU A 96 -3.33 -27.48 -5.32
C LEU A 96 -2.28 -27.77 -4.24
N GLU A 97 -1.00 -27.57 -4.58
CA GLU A 97 0.07 -27.54 -3.57
C GLU A 97 0.08 -26.20 -2.82
N PRO A 98 0.39 -26.16 -1.49
CA PRO A 98 0.42 -24.93 -0.73
C PRO A 98 1.32 -23.85 -1.35
N MET A 99 2.51 -24.23 -1.86
CA MET A 99 3.41 -23.27 -2.49
C MET A 99 2.89 -22.75 -3.84
N GLU A 100 2.06 -23.52 -4.54
CA GLU A 100 1.37 -23.05 -5.75
C GLU A 100 0.35 -21.97 -5.41
N VAL A 101 -0.43 -22.18 -4.34
CA VAL A 101 -1.37 -21.17 -3.80
C VAL A 101 -0.62 -19.91 -3.37
N ALA A 102 0.45 -20.06 -2.59
CA ALA A 102 1.26 -18.93 -2.11
C ALA A 102 1.84 -18.10 -3.28
N GLN A 103 2.40 -18.76 -4.28
CA GLN A 103 2.95 -18.10 -5.48
C GLN A 103 1.87 -17.39 -6.29
N TYR A 104 0.73 -18.04 -6.49
CA TYR A 104 -0.40 -17.46 -7.25
C TYR A 104 -0.91 -16.18 -6.60
N TYR A 105 -1.19 -16.20 -5.29
CA TYR A 105 -1.72 -15.02 -4.60
C TYR A 105 -0.67 -13.96 -4.32
N THR A 106 0.61 -14.30 -4.18
CA THR A 106 1.72 -13.33 -4.14
C THR A 106 1.76 -12.51 -5.44
N ASN A 107 1.71 -13.18 -6.59
CA ASN A 107 1.72 -12.50 -7.88
C ASN A 107 0.51 -11.58 -8.06
N ARG A 108 -0.69 -12.04 -7.65
CA ARG A 108 -1.93 -11.24 -7.71
C ARG A 108 -1.89 -10.05 -6.76
N PHE A 109 -1.35 -10.24 -5.55
CA PHE A 109 -1.14 -9.14 -4.60
C PHE A 109 -0.22 -8.07 -5.18
N ASN A 110 0.94 -8.45 -5.69
CA ASN A 110 1.90 -7.51 -6.28
C ASN A 110 1.34 -6.80 -7.51
N ALA A 111 0.58 -7.51 -8.35
CA ALA A 111 -0.13 -6.89 -9.48
C ALA A 111 -1.18 -5.86 -9.03
N ALA A 112 -1.93 -6.14 -7.97
CA ALA A 112 -2.91 -5.20 -7.40
C ALA A 112 -2.21 -3.96 -6.80
N MET A 113 -1.11 -4.15 -6.07
CA MET A 113 -0.31 -3.04 -5.53
C MET A 113 0.31 -2.18 -6.63
N SER A 114 0.78 -2.77 -7.71
CA SER A 114 1.29 -2.04 -8.89
C SER A 114 0.20 -1.18 -9.54
N LYS A 115 -1.03 -1.69 -9.67
CA LYS A 115 -2.19 -0.88 -10.15
C LYS A 115 -2.45 0.33 -9.26
N LEU A 116 -2.30 0.19 -7.94
CA LEU A 116 -2.42 1.28 -6.97
C LEU A 116 -1.20 2.22 -6.95
N ASN A 117 -0.22 2.03 -7.82
CA ASN A 117 1.06 2.75 -7.85
C ASN A 117 1.84 2.71 -6.53
N VAL A 118 1.70 1.62 -5.78
CA VAL A 118 2.54 1.35 -4.61
C VAL A 118 3.92 0.92 -5.11
N LEU A 119 4.97 1.56 -4.62
CA LEU A 119 6.34 1.20 -4.94
C LEU A 119 6.68 -0.19 -4.35
N PRO A 120 7.43 -1.02 -5.06
CA PRO A 120 7.89 -2.28 -4.50
C PRO A 120 8.83 -2.02 -3.30
N PRO A 121 8.83 -2.91 -2.29
CA PRO A 121 9.82 -2.84 -1.23
C PRO A 121 11.23 -3.12 -1.79
N SER A 122 12.26 -2.69 -1.06
CA SER A 122 13.66 -3.01 -1.40
C SER A 122 13.94 -4.52 -1.32
N ILE A 123 13.27 -5.21 -0.37
CA ILE A 123 13.37 -6.64 -0.12
C ILE A 123 11.98 -7.15 0.24
N GLU A 124 11.56 -8.24 -0.42
CA GLU A 124 10.29 -8.92 -0.13
C GLU A 124 10.56 -10.38 0.27
N PRO A 125 10.93 -10.63 1.54
CA PRO A 125 11.29 -11.95 2.01
C PRO A 125 10.04 -12.81 2.28
N HIS A 126 10.14 -14.11 2.00
CA HIS A 126 9.13 -15.12 2.31
C HIS A 126 9.45 -15.81 3.63
N ALA A 127 8.44 -16.09 4.46
CA ALA A 127 8.61 -16.80 5.72
C ALA A 127 9.22 -18.20 5.53
N THR A 128 8.80 -18.94 4.48
CA THR A 128 9.38 -20.25 4.11
C THR A 128 10.85 -20.18 3.72
N GLY A 129 11.32 -19.06 3.19
CA GLY A 129 12.73 -18.84 2.84
C GLY A 129 13.63 -18.52 4.06
N HIS A 130 13.05 -18.43 5.27
CA HIS A 130 13.74 -17.95 6.48
C HIS A 130 13.53 -18.86 7.69
N ILE A 131 13.30 -20.15 7.44
CA ILE A 131 13.11 -21.14 8.49
C ILE A 131 14.31 -21.21 9.43
N ILE A 132 15.53 -21.19 8.89
CA ILE A 132 16.77 -21.25 9.68
C ILE A 132 16.88 -20.06 10.63
N GLU A 133 16.57 -18.87 10.17
CA GLU A 133 16.63 -17.65 11.00
C GLU A 133 15.54 -17.67 12.10
N GLN A 134 14.39 -18.23 11.80
CA GLN A 134 13.31 -18.39 12.77
C GLN A 134 13.70 -19.47 13.82
N GLU A 135 14.26 -20.60 13.43
CA GLU A 135 14.79 -21.60 14.37
C GLU A 135 15.88 -21.02 15.27
N GLN A 136 16.80 -20.23 14.72
CA GLN A 136 17.84 -19.56 15.50
C GLN A 136 17.25 -18.58 16.51
N LEU A 137 16.22 -17.81 16.14
CA LEU A 137 15.51 -16.93 17.05
C LEU A 137 14.85 -17.71 18.20
N VAL A 138 14.15 -18.80 17.87
CA VAL A 138 13.49 -19.67 18.86
C VAL A 138 14.51 -20.25 19.82
N GLN A 139 15.65 -20.75 19.31
CA GLN A 139 16.72 -21.29 20.16
C GLN A 139 17.31 -20.24 21.11
N GLN A 140 17.52 -19.00 20.64
CA GLN A 140 18.01 -17.91 21.50
C GLN A 140 17.00 -17.59 22.64
N ILE A 141 15.72 -17.59 22.36
CA ILE A 141 14.68 -17.35 23.36
C ILE A 141 14.64 -18.51 24.39
N LEU A 142 14.79 -19.76 23.93
CA LEU A 142 14.92 -20.95 24.79
C LEU A 142 16.15 -20.85 25.69
N ASP A 143 17.32 -20.55 25.13
CA ASP A 143 18.60 -20.46 25.86
C ASP A 143 18.56 -19.37 26.92
N ASN A 144 17.81 -18.28 26.69
CA ASN A 144 17.59 -17.19 27.63
C ASN A 144 16.49 -17.48 28.67
N GLY A 145 15.80 -18.62 28.56
CA GLY A 145 14.82 -19.11 29.56
C GLY A 145 13.43 -18.51 29.45
N TYR A 146 13.10 -17.88 28.32
CA TYR A 146 11.75 -17.29 28.06
C TYR A 146 10.86 -18.16 27.16
N ALA A 147 11.28 -19.39 26.88
CA ALA A 147 10.46 -20.37 26.16
C ALA A 147 10.60 -21.76 26.77
N TYR A 148 9.68 -22.65 26.44
CA TYR A 148 9.68 -24.03 26.89
C TYR A 148 9.17 -24.97 25.81
N GLU A 149 9.63 -26.22 25.86
CA GLU A 149 9.12 -27.30 25.02
C GLU A 149 7.91 -27.98 25.65
N SER A 150 6.89 -28.24 24.83
CA SER A 150 5.76 -29.07 25.19
C SER A 150 5.33 -29.92 24.01
N ASN A 151 5.40 -31.25 24.17
CA ASN A 151 5.01 -32.23 23.14
C ASN A 151 5.69 -32.04 21.77
N GLY A 152 6.92 -31.50 21.74
CA GLY A 152 7.68 -31.21 20.53
C GLY A 152 7.33 -29.86 19.85
N SER A 153 6.45 -29.06 20.45
CA SER A 153 6.20 -27.66 20.12
C SER A 153 6.96 -26.77 21.10
N ILE A 154 7.33 -25.57 20.67
CA ILE A 154 7.98 -24.55 21.51
C ILE A 154 7.04 -23.37 21.72
N TYR A 155 6.84 -22.99 22.97
CA TYR A 155 6.00 -21.88 23.35
C TYR A 155 6.80 -20.81 24.07
N PHE A 156 6.48 -19.55 23.81
CA PHE A 156 6.96 -18.40 24.56
C PHE A 156 6.25 -18.36 25.93
N ASP A 157 7.02 -18.26 27.01
CA ASP A 157 6.53 -18.19 28.37
C ASP A 157 6.27 -16.72 28.75
N VAL A 158 5.04 -16.26 28.47
CA VAL A 158 4.65 -14.84 28.68
C VAL A 158 4.67 -14.48 30.16
N VAL A 159 4.31 -15.41 31.04
CA VAL A 159 4.29 -15.18 32.50
C VAL A 159 5.71 -14.99 33.01
N LYS A 160 6.64 -15.87 32.60
CA LYS A 160 8.07 -15.76 32.96
C LYS A 160 8.69 -14.46 32.41
N TYR A 161 8.39 -14.13 31.15
CA TYR A 161 8.85 -12.88 30.54
C TYR A 161 8.35 -11.66 31.33
N ASN A 162 7.10 -11.67 31.80
CA ASN A 162 6.51 -10.56 32.54
C ASN A 162 7.04 -10.40 33.97
N GLU A 163 7.76 -11.40 34.53
CA GLU A 163 8.49 -11.26 35.78
C GLU A 163 9.68 -10.33 35.67
N ASP A 164 10.42 -10.39 34.52
CA ASP A 164 11.65 -9.66 34.27
C ASP A 164 11.42 -8.41 33.40
N HIS A 165 10.39 -8.43 32.56
CA HIS A 165 10.05 -7.41 31.60
C HIS A 165 8.53 -7.12 31.67
N LYS A 166 8.09 -6.08 31.00
CA LYS A 166 6.65 -5.79 30.92
C LYS A 166 6.10 -6.25 29.57
N TYR A 167 5.20 -7.25 29.57
CA TYR A 167 4.38 -7.61 28.43
C TYR A 167 3.21 -6.63 28.27
N GLY A 168 2.83 -6.28 27.03
CA GLY A 168 1.71 -5.35 26.79
C GLY A 168 2.11 -3.87 26.73
N ILE A 169 3.40 -3.55 26.52
CA ILE A 169 3.86 -2.15 26.48
C ILE A 169 3.37 -1.38 25.25
N LEU A 170 3.20 -2.06 24.12
CA LEU A 170 2.72 -1.46 22.87
C LEU A 170 1.19 -1.32 22.89
N SER A 171 0.49 -2.40 23.22
CA SER A 171 -0.97 -2.46 23.26
C SER A 171 -1.58 -1.71 24.44
N GLY A 172 -0.82 -1.59 25.54
CA GLY A 172 -1.26 -1.06 26.81
C GLY A 172 -2.14 -2.02 27.61
N ARG A 173 -2.19 -3.30 27.20
CA ARG A 173 -2.90 -4.36 27.93
C ARG A 173 -2.04 -4.88 29.07
N ASN A 174 -2.68 -5.26 30.17
CA ASN A 174 -2.04 -6.03 31.24
C ASN A 174 -2.30 -7.53 31.05
N LEU A 175 -1.60 -8.39 31.80
CA LEU A 175 -1.78 -9.84 31.68
C LEU A 175 -3.20 -10.31 32.05
N GLU A 176 -3.88 -9.63 32.96
CA GLU A 176 -5.26 -9.97 33.33
C GLU A 176 -6.21 -9.71 32.16
N ASP A 177 -6.07 -8.57 31.46
CA ASP A 177 -6.86 -8.25 30.27
C ASP A 177 -6.60 -9.27 29.15
N VAL A 178 -5.36 -9.74 29.00
CA VAL A 178 -4.99 -10.75 28.00
C VAL A 178 -5.56 -12.12 28.35
N HIS A 179 -5.51 -12.48 29.65
CA HIS A 179 -6.06 -13.74 30.16
C HIS A 179 -7.58 -13.81 29.97
N ASP A 180 -8.30 -12.73 30.17
CA ASP A 180 -9.76 -12.67 29.98
C ASP A 180 -10.14 -12.74 28.49
N ALA A 181 -9.37 -12.12 27.60
CA ALA A 181 -9.59 -12.19 26.17
C ALA A 181 -9.29 -13.58 25.56
N SER A 182 -8.40 -14.37 26.18
CA SER A 182 -8.01 -15.69 25.71
C SER A 182 -8.93 -16.83 26.17
N ARG A 183 -9.86 -16.58 27.09
CA ARG A 183 -10.82 -17.60 27.59
C ARG A 183 -11.76 -18.17 26.52
N GLU A 184 -11.89 -17.51 25.37
CA GLU A 184 -12.74 -17.97 24.26
C GLU A 184 -12.00 -18.80 23.21
N LEU A 185 -10.66 -19.00 23.35
CA LEU A 185 -9.86 -19.77 22.40
C LEU A 185 -9.59 -21.17 22.95
N ASP A 186 -10.10 -22.19 22.28
CA ASP A 186 -9.78 -23.61 22.54
C ASP A 186 -8.31 -23.88 22.23
N GLY A 187 -7.60 -24.66 23.09
CA GLY A 187 -6.22 -25.03 22.84
C GLY A 187 -5.32 -25.11 24.08
N VAL A 188 -5.89 -25.31 25.25
CA VAL A 188 -5.18 -25.30 26.54
C VAL A 188 -4.30 -26.54 26.79
N GLY A 189 -4.34 -27.57 25.89
CA GLY A 189 -3.73 -28.89 26.18
C GLY A 189 -2.20 -28.93 26.23
N GLU A 190 -1.50 -28.02 25.51
CA GLU A 190 -0.03 -28.03 25.41
C GLU A 190 0.63 -26.82 26.11
N LYS A 191 -0.08 -25.72 26.31
CA LYS A 191 0.46 -24.50 26.93
C LYS A 191 0.46 -24.57 28.44
N ARG A 192 1.48 -23.96 29.07
CA ARG A 192 1.49 -23.76 30.52
C ARG A 192 0.48 -22.73 30.96
N HIS A 193 0.41 -21.62 30.19
CA HIS A 193 -0.51 -20.52 30.40
C HIS A 193 -1.24 -20.19 29.10
N GLN A 194 -2.49 -19.82 29.18
CA GLN A 194 -3.33 -19.53 28.03
C GLN A 194 -2.80 -18.34 27.20
N VAL A 195 -2.09 -17.42 27.86
CA VAL A 195 -1.47 -16.22 27.24
C VAL A 195 -0.19 -16.54 26.46
N ASP A 196 0.41 -17.73 26.66
CA ASP A 196 1.60 -18.15 25.93
C ASP A 196 1.28 -18.30 24.45
N PHE A 197 2.27 -18.10 23.58
CA PHE A 197 2.10 -18.21 22.14
C PHE A 197 3.16 -19.11 21.49
N ALA A 198 2.82 -19.73 20.38
CA ALA A 198 3.69 -20.65 19.71
C ALA A 198 4.87 -19.95 19.03
N LEU A 199 6.07 -20.46 19.23
CA LEU A 199 7.29 -20.10 18.49
C LEU A 199 7.61 -21.15 17.42
N TRP A 200 7.38 -22.43 17.73
CA TRP A 200 7.49 -23.56 16.80
C TRP A 200 6.36 -24.54 17.09
N LYS A 201 5.62 -24.95 16.06
CA LYS A 201 4.56 -25.94 16.20
C LYS A 201 4.99 -27.26 15.58
N LYS A 202 4.85 -28.34 16.34
CA LYS A 202 4.99 -29.69 15.82
C LYS A 202 3.92 -29.94 14.77
N ALA A 203 4.35 -30.41 13.61
CA ALA A 203 3.42 -30.72 12.52
C ALA A 203 2.60 -31.98 12.83
N GLN A 204 1.33 -31.95 12.47
CA GLN A 204 0.49 -33.14 12.39
C GLN A 204 0.75 -33.88 11.06
N PRO A 205 0.42 -35.18 10.93
CA PRO A 205 0.68 -35.94 9.71
C PRO A 205 0.12 -35.31 8.41
N GLU A 206 -0.96 -34.61 8.52
CA GLU A 206 -1.63 -33.90 7.40
C GLU A 206 -0.96 -32.59 6.97
N HIS A 207 -0.07 -32.02 7.79
CA HIS A 207 0.66 -30.82 7.43
C HIS A 207 1.72 -31.11 6.37
N ILE A 208 1.53 -30.59 5.16
CA ILE A 208 2.49 -30.72 4.04
C ILE A 208 3.68 -29.80 4.26
N MET A 209 3.41 -28.55 4.70
CA MET A 209 4.42 -27.53 4.96
C MET A 209 5.02 -27.72 6.34
N ARG A 210 6.12 -28.46 6.41
CA ARG A 210 6.85 -28.78 7.64
C ARG A 210 8.33 -28.96 7.35
N TRP A 211 9.14 -28.61 8.31
CA TRP A 211 10.61 -28.67 8.23
C TRP A 211 11.17 -29.42 9.42
N PRO A 212 12.32 -30.09 9.26
CA PRO A 212 13.04 -30.67 10.40
C PRO A 212 13.58 -29.55 11.28
N SER A 213 13.46 -29.68 12.59
CA SER A 213 14.06 -28.78 13.57
C SER A 213 14.69 -29.58 14.71
N PRO A 214 15.47 -28.92 15.62
CA PRO A 214 16.01 -29.60 16.79
C PRO A 214 14.94 -30.21 17.71
N TRP A 215 13.70 -29.72 17.64
CA TRP A 215 12.60 -30.12 18.56
C TRP A 215 11.65 -31.13 17.94
N SER A 216 11.27 -30.92 16.70
CA SER A 216 10.38 -31.81 15.96
C SER A 216 10.34 -31.44 14.48
N GLU A 217 9.76 -32.31 13.62
CA GLU A 217 9.22 -31.85 12.34
C GLU A 217 8.04 -30.90 12.60
N GLY A 218 8.10 -29.68 12.06
CA GLY A 218 7.12 -28.65 12.37
C GLY A 218 7.25 -27.42 11.49
N PHE A 219 6.69 -26.32 11.96
CA PHE A 219 6.70 -25.04 11.29
C PHE A 219 6.77 -23.89 12.31
N PRO A 220 7.29 -22.72 11.93
CA PRO A 220 7.39 -21.58 12.84
C PRO A 220 6.01 -21.01 13.17
N GLY A 221 5.87 -20.48 14.40
CA GLY A 221 4.72 -19.68 14.77
C GLY A 221 4.69 -18.35 14.01
N TRP A 222 3.51 -17.90 13.65
CA TRP A 222 3.30 -16.68 12.85
C TRP A 222 4.05 -15.45 13.36
N HIS A 223 4.20 -15.30 14.67
CA HIS A 223 4.83 -14.13 15.27
C HIS A 223 6.37 -14.10 15.14
N CYS A 224 7.01 -15.23 14.77
CA CYS A 224 8.47 -15.31 14.64
C CYS A 224 9.01 -14.69 13.35
N GLU A 225 8.21 -14.71 12.27
CA GLU A 225 8.68 -14.36 10.94
C GLU A 225 9.18 -12.92 10.83
N CYS A 226 8.38 -11.95 11.32
CA CYS A 226 8.72 -10.53 11.21
C CYS A 226 9.92 -10.16 12.09
N THR A 227 10.04 -10.74 13.28
CA THR A 227 11.21 -10.56 14.15
C THR A 227 12.47 -11.11 13.48
N ALA A 228 12.43 -12.33 12.96
CA ALA A 228 13.59 -12.97 12.33
C ALA A 228 14.02 -12.26 11.04
N MET A 229 13.07 -11.95 10.15
CA MET A 229 13.36 -11.30 8.87
C MET A 229 13.72 -9.82 9.04
N GLY A 230 13.08 -9.10 9.97
CA GLY A 230 13.42 -7.73 10.32
C GLY A 230 14.87 -7.64 10.79
N ARG A 231 15.24 -8.48 11.72
CA ARG A 231 16.61 -8.57 12.24
C ARG A 231 17.63 -8.95 11.17
N LYS A 232 17.30 -9.88 10.28
CA LYS A 232 18.19 -10.31 9.19
C LYS A 232 18.52 -9.18 8.22
N TYR A 233 17.55 -8.40 7.81
CA TYR A 233 17.70 -7.42 6.73
C TYR A 233 17.96 -6.00 7.21
N LEU A 234 17.51 -5.65 8.42
CA LEU A 234 17.63 -4.31 8.98
C LEU A 234 18.60 -4.23 10.17
N GLY A 235 19.00 -5.39 10.72
CA GLY A 235 19.89 -5.46 11.86
C GLY A 235 19.18 -5.57 13.20
N ALA A 236 19.97 -5.56 14.29
CA ALA A 236 19.42 -5.70 15.65
C ALA A 236 18.48 -4.54 16.04
N HIS A 237 18.71 -3.36 15.46
CA HIS A 237 17.89 -2.16 15.66
C HIS A 237 17.63 -1.48 14.33
N PHE A 238 16.37 -1.06 14.11
CA PHE A 238 15.98 -0.30 12.93
C PHE A 238 14.92 0.77 13.25
N ASP A 239 14.66 1.66 12.30
CA ASP A 239 13.95 2.91 12.59
C ASP A 239 12.44 2.71 12.72
N ILE A 240 11.78 2.15 11.71
CA ILE A 240 10.32 2.13 11.60
C ILE A 240 9.83 0.70 11.43
N HIS A 241 8.86 0.31 12.25
CA HIS A 241 8.04 -0.88 12.02
C HIS A 241 6.58 -0.47 11.87
N GLY A 242 5.94 -0.97 10.81
CA GLY A 242 4.59 -0.58 10.44
C GLY A 242 3.64 -1.73 10.19
N GLY A 243 2.34 -1.45 10.39
CA GLY A 243 1.27 -2.39 10.10
C GLY A 243 -0.12 -1.81 10.37
N GLY A 244 -1.15 -2.65 10.29
CA GLY A 244 -2.50 -2.29 10.72
C GLY A 244 -2.64 -2.24 12.23
N MET A 245 -3.64 -1.50 12.74
CA MET A 245 -3.95 -1.44 14.18
C MET A 245 -4.34 -2.81 14.76
N ASP A 246 -4.82 -3.72 13.96
CA ASP A 246 -5.12 -5.11 14.31
C ASP A 246 -3.87 -5.92 14.65
N LEU A 247 -2.70 -5.54 14.13
CA LEU A 247 -1.42 -6.17 14.43
C LEU A 247 -0.80 -5.68 15.75
N VAL A 248 -1.24 -4.56 16.33
CA VAL A 248 -0.71 -4.06 17.61
C VAL A 248 -0.73 -5.16 18.66
N PHE A 249 -1.83 -5.91 18.70
CA PHE A 249 -2.00 -7.08 19.58
C PHE A 249 -2.75 -8.19 18.83
N PRO A 250 -2.25 -9.44 18.85
CA PRO A 250 -1.05 -9.89 19.60
C PRO A 250 0.28 -9.72 18.84
N HIS A 251 0.28 -9.58 17.49
CA HIS A 251 1.45 -9.81 16.63
C HIS A 251 2.66 -8.94 17.00
N HIS A 252 2.55 -7.61 16.96
CA HIS A 252 3.67 -6.70 17.25
C HIS A 252 4.07 -6.71 18.73
N GLU A 253 3.14 -6.97 19.63
CA GLU A 253 3.47 -7.18 21.04
C GLU A 253 4.34 -8.44 21.23
N CYS A 254 4.02 -9.53 20.53
CA CYS A 254 4.84 -10.74 20.52
C CYS A 254 6.22 -10.50 19.90
N GLU A 255 6.32 -9.69 18.85
CA GLU A 255 7.62 -9.32 18.26
C GLU A 255 8.51 -8.55 19.24
N ILE A 256 7.94 -7.61 20.01
CA ILE A 256 8.68 -6.90 21.06
C ILE A 256 9.18 -7.89 22.11
N ALA A 257 8.31 -8.80 22.57
CA ALA A 257 8.70 -9.81 23.55
C ALA A 257 9.79 -10.73 23.04
N GLN A 258 9.69 -11.20 21.79
CA GLN A 258 10.72 -12.03 21.14
C GLN A 258 12.05 -11.30 21.00
N ALA A 259 12.04 -10.02 20.57
CA ALA A 259 13.26 -9.22 20.43
C ALA A 259 13.94 -9.06 21.79
N VAL A 260 13.22 -8.64 22.83
CA VAL A 260 13.78 -8.48 24.17
C VAL A 260 14.26 -9.81 24.74
N ALA A 261 13.48 -10.89 24.60
CA ALA A 261 13.85 -12.21 25.11
C ALA A 261 15.07 -12.81 24.41
N SER A 262 15.29 -12.52 23.11
CA SER A 262 16.40 -13.08 22.33
C SER A 262 17.68 -12.24 22.41
N GLN A 263 17.60 -10.91 22.43
CA GLN A 263 18.77 -10.02 22.35
C GLN A 263 18.91 -9.02 23.52
N GLY A 264 17.94 -9.00 24.44
CA GLY A 264 17.97 -8.16 25.64
C GLY A 264 17.46 -6.73 25.43
N ASP A 265 17.06 -6.34 24.21
CA ASP A 265 16.61 -4.99 23.90
C ASP A 265 15.55 -4.99 22.78
N GLN A 266 14.83 -3.87 22.68
CA GLN A 266 13.85 -3.68 21.62
C GLN A 266 14.53 -3.45 20.27
N MET A 267 13.94 -4.01 19.24
CA MET A 267 14.44 -3.94 17.87
C MET A 267 14.06 -2.64 17.16
N VAL A 268 12.92 -2.04 17.51
CA VAL A 268 12.26 -0.98 16.74
C VAL A 268 12.23 0.33 17.51
N LYS A 269 12.62 1.42 16.85
CA LYS A 269 12.60 2.77 17.41
C LYS A 269 11.21 3.42 17.33
N TYR A 270 10.53 3.31 16.18
CA TYR A 270 9.22 3.93 15.94
C TYR A 270 8.21 2.89 15.45
N TRP A 271 7.15 2.71 16.18
CA TRP A 271 6.02 1.85 15.82
C TRP A 271 4.92 2.69 15.19
N MET A 272 4.58 2.40 13.93
CA MET A 272 3.56 3.13 13.19
C MET A 272 2.41 2.21 12.80
N HIS A 273 1.16 2.63 13.10
CA HIS A 273 -0.02 1.83 12.79
C HIS A 273 -1.07 2.65 12.05
N ASN A 274 -1.51 2.13 10.91
CA ASN A 274 -2.68 2.68 10.23
C ASN A 274 -3.97 2.06 10.80
N ASN A 275 -5.02 2.88 10.88
CA ASN A 275 -6.32 2.41 11.33
C ASN A 275 -7.04 1.64 10.21
N MET A 276 -8.10 0.92 10.58
CA MET A 276 -8.85 0.04 9.68
C MET A 276 -9.72 0.80 8.67
N ILE A 277 -10.16 0.08 7.63
CA ILE A 277 -11.26 0.48 6.76
C ILE A 277 -12.52 -0.28 7.17
N THR A 278 -13.63 0.43 7.31
CA THR A 278 -14.96 -0.13 7.50
C THR A 278 -15.79 -0.02 6.22
N ILE A 279 -16.84 -0.81 6.13
CA ILE A 279 -17.83 -0.77 5.04
C ILE A 279 -19.19 -0.52 5.67
N ALA A 280 -19.76 0.66 5.43
CA ALA A 280 -20.99 1.11 6.08
C ALA A 280 -20.94 0.96 7.62
N GLY A 281 -19.84 1.43 8.23
CA GLY A 281 -19.58 1.40 9.66
C GLY A 281 -19.25 0.02 10.24
N LYS A 282 -19.16 -1.04 9.42
CA LYS A 282 -18.86 -2.41 9.87
C LYS A 282 -17.48 -2.85 9.42
N LYS A 283 -16.81 -3.68 10.23
CA LYS A 283 -15.58 -4.35 9.81
C LYS A 283 -15.85 -5.16 8.54
N MET A 284 -14.91 -5.14 7.58
CA MET A 284 -14.98 -5.97 6.40
C MET A 284 -14.75 -7.44 6.77
N GLY A 285 -15.61 -8.34 6.28
CA GLY A 285 -15.49 -9.76 6.56
C GLY A 285 -16.44 -10.60 5.72
N LYS A 286 -16.02 -11.83 5.39
CA LYS A 286 -16.85 -12.78 4.61
C LYS A 286 -18.17 -13.10 5.31
N SER A 287 -18.18 -13.19 6.65
CA SER A 287 -19.37 -13.44 7.46
C SER A 287 -20.42 -12.31 7.40
N TYR A 288 -20.00 -11.09 7.01
CA TYR A 288 -20.90 -9.93 6.86
C TYR A 288 -21.34 -9.70 5.41
N ASN A 289 -20.95 -10.58 4.46
CA ASN A 289 -21.21 -10.43 3.02
C ASN A 289 -20.76 -9.05 2.45
N ASN A 290 -19.76 -8.42 3.09
CA ASN A 290 -19.21 -7.13 2.70
C ASN A 290 -17.72 -7.22 2.33
N PHE A 291 -17.22 -8.41 2.04
CA PHE A 291 -15.86 -8.63 1.60
C PHE A 291 -15.73 -8.34 0.11
N ILE A 292 -14.96 -7.30 -0.24
CA ILE A 292 -14.79 -6.85 -1.61
C ILE A 292 -13.28 -6.85 -1.94
N THR A 293 -12.88 -7.57 -2.98
CA THR A 293 -11.50 -7.57 -3.47
C THR A 293 -11.18 -6.31 -4.26
N LEU A 294 -9.90 -5.95 -4.38
CA LEU A 294 -9.49 -4.81 -5.20
C LEU A 294 -9.87 -5.00 -6.67
N ASP A 295 -9.77 -6.21 -7.19
CA ASP A 295 -10.16 -6.50 -8.57
C ASP A 295 -11.66 -6.26 -8.79
N GLN A 296 -12.50 -6.63 -7.82
CA GLN A 296 -13.94 -6.31 -7.87
C GLN A 296 -14.20 -4.81 -7.81
N PHE A 297 -13.43 -4.02 -7.06
CA PHE A 297 -13.50 -2.56 -7.12
C PHE A 297 -13.16 -2.03 -8.51
N PHE A 298 -12.08 -2.54 -9.11
CA PHE A 298 -11.63 -2.07 -10.42
C PHE A 298 -12.59 -2.45 -11.56
N THR A 299 -13.26 -3.58 -11.44
CA THR A 299 -14.22 -4.08 -12.45
C THR A 299 -15.68 -3.72 -12.18
N GLY A 300 -16.00 -3.30 -10.95
CA GLY A 300 -17.38 -3.05 -10.52
C GLY A 300 -18.22 -4.34 -10.37
N SER A 301 -17.59 -5.50 -10.26
CA SER A 301 -18.27 -6.81 -10.32
C SER A 301 -18.86 -7.29 -8.99
N HIS A 302 -18.87 -6.48 -7.94
CA HIS A 302 -19.46 -6.84 -6.65
C HIS A 302 -20.83 -6.19 -6.45
N PRO A 303 -21.86 -6.88 -5.88
CA PRO A 303 -23.21 -6.34 -5.70
C PRO A 303 -23.31 -5.04 -4.88
N LEU A 304 -22.38 -4.79 -3.97
CA LEU A 304 -22.32 -3.57 -3.18
C LEU A 304 -21.73 -2.37 -3.94
N LEU A 305 -21.20 -2.56 -5.15
CA LEU A 305 -20.61 -1.50 -5.97
C LEU A 305 -21.60 -1.03 -7.01
N THR A 306 -21.78 0.28 -7.16
CA THR A 306 -22.67 0.88 -8.16
C THR A 306 -22.00 1.10 -9.51
N GLN A 307 -20.64 1.05 -9.52
CA GLN A 307 -19.82 1.23 -10.73
C GLN A 307 -18.41 0.72 -10.48
N PRO A 308 -17.57 0.53 -11.51
CA PRO A 308 -16.14 0.34 -11.35
C PRO A 308 -15.48 1.62 -10.81
N TYR A 309 -14.43 1.42 -9.99
CA TYR A 309 -13.60 2.49 -9.46
C TYR A 309 -12.16 2.25 -9.83
N SER A 310 -11.51 3.25 -10.40
CA SER A 310 -10.14 3.14 -10.80
C SER A 310 -9.17 2.96 -9.62
N PRO A 311 -8.00 2.36 -9.83
CA PRO A 311 -6.98 2.26 -8.80
C PRO A 311 -6.59 3.61 -8.18
N MET A 312 -6.51 4.67 -8.99
CA MET A 312 -6.16 5.99 -8.48
C MET A 312 -7.28 6.64 -7.68
N THR A 313 -8.54 6.36 -8.00
CA THR A 313 -9.69 6.75 -7.15
C THR A 313 -9.58 6.10 -5.77
N ILE A 314 -9.25 4.80 -5.69
CA ILE A 314 -9.07 4.08 -4.42
C ILE A 314 -7.88 4.66 -3.66
N ARG A 315 -6.74 4.89 -4.33
CA ARG A 315 -5.56 5.50 -3.72
C ARG A 315 -5.90 6.89 -3.15
N PHE A 316 -6.54 7.73 -3.94
CA PHE A 316 -6.93 9.07 -3.53
C PHE A 316 -7.90 9.06 -2.36
N PHE A 317 -8.92 8.18 -2.38
CA PHE A 317 -9.85 7.99 -1.27
C PHE A 317 -9.14 7.65 0.03
N ILE A 318 -8.16 6.74 0.00
CA ILE A 318 -7.37 6.35 1.17
C ILE A 318 -6.54 7.53 1.68
N LEU A 319 -5.91 8.32 0.80
CA LEU A 319 -5.07 9.47 1.15
C LEU A 319 -5.86 10.68 1.65
N GLN A 320 -7.18 10.75 1.43
CA GLN A 320 -8.05 11.81 1.96
C GLN A 320 -8.28 11.69 3.47
N ALA A 321 -7.87 10.61 4.11
CA ALA A 321 -7.93 10.44 5.56
C ALA A 321 -6.53 10.30 6.15
N GLN A 322 -6.32 10.91 7.31
CA GLN A 322 -5.09 10.71 8.07
C GLN A 322 -4.94 9.22 8.42
N TYR A 323 -3.74 8.64 8.26
CA TYR A 323 -3.55 7.18 8.31
C TYR A 323 -4.01 6.53 9.64
N ARG A 324 -3.96 7.26 10.76
CA ARG A 324 -4.43 6.79 12.07
C ARG A 324 -5.95 6.88 12.25
N SER A 325 -6.67 7.53 11.34
CA SER A 325 -8.13 7.62 11.39
C SER A 325 -8.79 6.44 10.69
N THR A 326 -9.93 6.00 11.19
CA THR A 326 -10.78 5.02 10.50
C THR A 326 -11.29 5.63 9.19
N VAL A 327 -11.34 4.83 8.14
CA VAL A 327 -11.93 5.21 6.86
C VAL A 327 -13.15 4.35 6.62
N ASP A 328 -14.30 4.99 6.40
CA ASP A 328 -15.53 4.26 6.08
C ASP A 328 -15.82 4.30 4.58
N PHE A 329 -15.89 3.13 3.97
CA PHE A 329 -16.24 3.00 2.56
C PHE A 329 -17.76 3.11 2.36
N SER A 330 -18.15 3.96 1.41
CA SER A 330 -19.46 3.91 0.75
C SER A 330 -19.30 4.29 -0.73
N ASN A 331 -20.28 3.95 -1.57
CA ASN A 331 -20.28 4.36 -2.98
C ASN A 331 -20.26 5.88 -3.12
N GLU A 332 -21.01 6.59 -2.28
CA GLU A 332 -21.07 8.06 -2.26
C GLU A 332 -19.69 8.66 -1.96
N ALA A 333 -18.98 8.10 -0.98
CA ALA A 333 -17.62 8.54 -0.61
C ALA A 333 -16.65 8.32 -1.76
N LEU A 334 -16.66 7.15 -2.42
CA LEU A 334 -15.80 6.89 -3.58
C LEU A 334 -16.17 7.76 -4.79
N GLN A 335 -17.45 8.00 -5.05
CA GLN A 335 -17.87 8.92 -6.12
C GLN A 335 -17.44 10.35 -5.86
N ALA A 336 -17.51 10.80 -4.60
CA ALA A 336 -17.00 12.11 -4.20
C ALA A 336 -15.46 12.17 -4.37
N SER A 337 -14.76 11.12 -3.98
CA SER A 337 -13.31 10.99 -4.16
C SER A 337 -12.92 11.01 -5.63
N LYS A 338 -13.65 10.29 -6.48
CA LYS A 338 -13.43 10.32 -7.94
C LYS A 338 -13.56 11.73 -8.50
N LYS A 339 -14.63 12.45 -8.16
CA LYS A 339 -14.80 13.86 -8.59
C LYS A 339 -13.68 14.76 -8.10
N GLY A 340 -13.21 14.55 -6.87
CA GLY A 340 -12.07 15.27 -6.31
C GLY A 340 -10.77 14.98 -7.07
N PHE A 341 -10.50 13.69 -7.31
CA PHE A 341 -9.35 13.25 -8.08
C PHE A 341 -9.36 13.82 -9.51
N ASP A 342 -10.49 13.70 -10.23
CA ASP A 342 -10.65 14.25 -11.58
C ASP A 342 -10.33 15.75 -11.61
N ARG A 343 -10.90 16.53 -10.67
CA ARG A 343 -10.63 17.98 -10.54
C ARG A 343 -9.15 18.30 -10.30
N LEU A 344 -8.47 17.49 -9.49
CA LEU A 344 -7.04 17.66 -9.25
C LEU A 344 -6.24 17.41 -10.53
N MET A 345 -6.54 16.31 -11.23
CA MET A 345 -5.86 15.97 -12.48
C MET A 345 -6.13 16.98 -13.60
N ASP A 346 -7.36 17.48 -13.72
CA ASP A 346 -7.72 18.54 -14.66
C ASP A 346 -6.91 19.82 -14.40
N ALA A 347 -6.77 20.23 -13.14
CA ALA A 347 -5.97 21.39 -12.79
C ALA A 347 -4.48 21.20 -13.09
N VAL A 348 -3.94 19.98 -12.81
CA VAL A 348 -2.56 19.64 -13.18
C VAL A 348 -2.35 19.71 -14.70
N ALA A 349 -3.30 19.19 -15.48
CA ALA A 349 -3.24 19.25 -16.95
C ALA A 349 -3.31 20.69 -17.50
N GLN A 350 -4.02 21.59 -16.80
CA GLN A 350 -4.10 23.00 -17.19
C GLN A 350 -2.77 23.74 -17.01
N LEU A 351 -1.91 23.38 -16.04
CA LEU A 351 -0.61 24.00 -15.84
C LEU A 351 0.23 24.05 -17.12
N GLY A 352 0.19 23.00 -17.94
CA GLY A 352 0.89 22.94 -19.21
C GLY A 352 0.31 23.84 -20.33
N ARG A 353 -0.84 24.47 -20.11
CA ARG A 353 -1.55 25.33 -21.08
C ARG A 353 -1.60 26.80 -20.67
N ILE A 354 -1.14 27.14 -19.46
CA ILE A 354 -1.14 28.50 -18.96
C ILE A 354 -0.06 29.32 -19.66
N GLU A 355 -0.44 30.46 -20.21
CA GLU A 355 0.48 31.43 -20.78
C GLU A 355 1.00 32.38 -19.68
N ALA A 356 2.29 32.30 -19.39
CA ALA A 356 2.95 33.16 -18.43
C ALA A 356 3.26 34.57 -19.06
N VAL A 357 3.23 35.60 -18.24
CA VAL A 357 3.54 36.97 -18.66
C VAL A 357 4.60 37.60 -17.77
N SER A 358 5.51 38.40 -18.33
CA SER A 358 6.68 38.95 -17.60
C SER A 358 6.34 39.75 -16.36
N ASN A 359 5.20 40.41 -16.35
CA ASN A 359 4.65 41.25 -15.24
C ASN A 359 3.41 40.58 -14.60
N GLY A 360 3.39 39.28 -14.52
CA GLY A 360 2.32 38.51 -13.86
C GLY A 360 2.13 38.94 -12.40
N THR A 361 0.90 38.84 -11.91
CA THR A 361 0.54 39.18 -10.51
C THR A 361 1.05 38.15 -9.51
N LEU A 362 1.19 36.90 -9.94
CA LEU A 362 1.79 35.82 -9.16
C LEU A 362 3.22 35.54 -9.65
N ASN A 363 4.08 35.25 -8.69
CA ASN A 363 5.48 34.90 -8.91
C ASN A 363 5.86 33.67 -8.08
N GLU A 364 7.13 33.38 -7.93
CA GLU A 364 7.67 32.23 -7.20
C GLU A 364 7.22 32.20 -5.73
N THR A 365 6.98 33.36 -5.11
CA THR A 365 6.55 33.45 -3.70
C THR A 365 5.25 32.67 -3.46
N TYR A 366 4.31 32.70 -4.42
CA TYR A 366 3.08 31.93 -4.31
C TYR A 366 3.38 30.40 -4.31
N ALA A 367 4.24 29.95 -5.20
CA ALA A 367 4.65 28.54 -5.24
C ALA A 367 5.37 28.13 -3.94
N ASP A 368 6.23 28.98 -3.40
CA ASP A 368 6.92 28.77 -2.12
C ASP A 368 5.93 28.65 -0.96
N GLU A 369 4.87 29.47 -0.93
CA GLU A 369 3.80 29.38 0.06
C GLU A 369 3.02 28.06 -0.03
N VAL A 370 2.69 27.61 -1.24
CA VAL A 370 2.04 26.30 -1.47
C VAL A 370 2.96 25.16 -1.00
N ALA A 371 4.23 25.21 -1.40
CA ALA A 371 5.23 24.21 -0.99
C ALA A 371 5.36 24.17 0.53
N LYS A 372 5.51 25.31 1.19
CA LYS A 372 5.64 25.41 2.64
C LYS A 372 4.46 24.76 3.36
N LYS A 373 3.22 25.10 2.99
CA LYS A 373 2.00 24.51 3.59
C LYS A 373 1.95 22.98 3.40
N CYS A 374 2.34 22.50 2.22
CA CYS A 374 2.34 21.06 1.93
C CYS A 374 3.43 20.32 2.71
N TYR A 375 4.64 20.88 2.83
CA TYR A 375 5.71 20.32 3.65
C TYR A 375 5.37 20.32 5.14
N GLU A 376 4.86 21.43 5.68
CA GLU A 376 4.40 21.51 7.07
C GLU A 376 3.36 20.42 7.39
N ALA A 377 2.46 20.12 6.45
CA ALA A 377 1.49 19.04 6.61
C ALA A 377 2.14 17.64 6.56
N MET A 378 3.09 17.41 5.65
CA MET A 378 3.80 16.12 5.60
C MET A 378 4.70 15.92 6.81
N ASP A 379 5.37 16.98 7.27
CA ASP A 379 6.24 16.97 8.46
C ASP A 379 5.43 16.76 9.77
N ASP A 380 4.12 16.99 9.73
CA ASP A 380 3.20 16.72 10.82
C ASP A 380 2.53 15.34 10.67
N ASP A 381 3.30 14.27 10.82
CA ASP A 381 2.81 12.89 10.87
C ASP A 381 2.18 12.43 9.54
N PHE A 382 2.82 12.78 8.42
CA PHE A 382 2.38 12.38 7.06
C PHE A 382 0.92 12.75 6.77
N ASN A 383 0.52 13.97 7.08
CA ASN A 383 -0.87 14.44 7.04
C ASN A 383 -1.35 14.70 5.60
N SER A 384 -1.54 13.63 4.82
CA SER A 384 -1.96 13.69 3.43
C SER A 384 -3.29 14.42 3.20
N PRO A 385 -4.34 14.36 4.07
CA PRO A 385 -5.56 15.13 3.84
C PRO A 385 -5.34 16.64 3.83
N ILE A 386 -4.43 17.16 4.67
CA ILE A 386 -4.10 18.59 4.66
C ILE A 386 -3.31 18.94 3.40
N VAL A 387 -2.38 18.08 2.95
CA VAL A 387 -1.69 18.26 1.65
C VAL A 387 -2.71 18.36 0.51
N ILE A 388 -3.68 17.43 0.45
CA ILE A 388 -4.73 17.42 -0.56
C ILE A 388 -5.57 18.71 -0.49
N GLY A 389 -5.90 19.18 0.72
CA GLY A 389 -6.58 20.47 0.93
C GLY A 389 -5.80 21.64 0.35
N ASN A 390 -4.49 21.73 0.64
CA ASN A 390 -3.61 22.79 0.11
C ASN A 390 -3.48 22.71 -1.42
N LEU A 391 -3.43 21.50 -1.98
CA LEU A 391 -3.44 21.31 -3.44
C LEU A 391 -4.77 21.75 -4.07
N PHE A 392 -5.92 21.57 -3.41
CA PHE A 392 -7.19 22.12 -3.92
C PHE A 392 -7.25 23.64 -3.86
N GLU A 393 -6.60 24.29 -2.89
CA GLU A 393 -6.43 25.75 -2.92
C GLU A 393 -5.59 26.17 -4.13
N ALA A 394 -4.50 25.45 -4.43
CA ALA A 394 -3.70 25.69 -5.62
C ALA A 394 -4.50 25.44 -6.92
N CYS A 395 -5.31 24.38 -6.99
CA CYS A 395 -6.19 24.12 -8.14
C CYS A 395 -7.12 25.28 -8.44
N ARG A 396 -7.67 25.93 -7.41
CA ARG A 396 -8.52 27.13 -7.61
C ARG A 396 -7.74 28.25 -8.29
N VAL A 397 -6.50 28.50 -7.87
CA VAL A 397 -5.66 29.53 -8.48
C VAL A 397 -5.24 29.14 -9.91
N ILE A 398 -4.91 27.88 -10.14
CA ILE A 398 -4.61 27.35 -11.49
C ILE A 398 -5.79 27.58 -12.45
N ASN A 399 -7.03 27.32 -12.00
CA ASN A 399 -8.22 27.57 -12.79
C ASN A 399 -8.40 29.08 -13.09
N GLN A 400 -8.15 29.95 -12.10
CA GLN A 400 -8.19 31.40 -12.30
C GLN A 400 -7.14 31.90 -13.31
N LEU A 401 -5.95 31.28 -13.32
CA LEU A 401 -4.90 31.55 -14.31
C LEU A 401 -5.33 31.09 -15.71
N ALA A 402 -5.91 29.87 -15.82
CA ALA A 402 -6.42 29.33 -17.08
C ALA A 402 -7.55 30.20 -17.64
N ASP A 403 -8.44 30.70 -16.80
CA ASP A 403 -9.56 31.61 -17.15
C ASP A 403 -9.10 33.08 -17.36
N LYS A 404 -7.79 33.37 -17.27
CA LYS A 404 -7.18 34.70 -17.41
C LYS A 404 -7.70 35.73 -16.40
N GLN A 405 -8.23 35.27 -15.26
CA GLN A 405 -8.63 36.12 -14.13
C GLN A 405 -7.44 36.57 -13.30
N GLN A 406 -6.33 35.85 -13.35
CA GLN A 406 -5.04 36.18 -12.78
C GLN A 406 -3.94 35.92 -13.81
N THR A 407 -2.76 36.45 -13.53
CA THR A 407 -1.57 36.24 -14.37
C THR A 407 -0.41 35.77 -13.52
N ILE A 408 0.54 35.06 -14.13
CA ILE A 408 1.70 34.49 -13.44
C ILE A 408 2.97 34.77 -14.24
N THR A 409 4.10 35.02 -13.54
CA THR A 409 5.40 35.13 -14.19
C THR A 409 5.88 33.76 -14.71
N PRO A 410 6.78 33.73 -15.73
CA PRO A 410 7.37 32.47 -16.20
C PRO A 410 8.03 31.66 -15.08
N ALA A 411 8.82 32.32 -14.22
CA ALA A 411 9.48 31.64 -13.09
C ALA A 411 8.46 31.16 -12.03
N GLY A 412 7.40 31.94 -11.79
CA GLY A 412 6.31 31.54 -10.89
C GLY A 412 5.54 30.31 -11.41
N LEU A 413 5.27 30.24 -12.73
CA LEU A 413 4.60 29.09 -13.34
C LEU A 413 5.48 27.83 -13.27
N GLU A 414 6.76 27.94 -13.56
CA GLU A 414 7.72 26.84 -13.45
C GLU A 414 7.78 26.31 -12.00
N ALA A 415 7.92 27.23 -11.02
CA ALA A 415 7.95 26.89 -9.61
C ALA A 415 6.64 26.21 -9.15
N LEU A 416 5.47 26.76 -9.52
CA LEU A 416 4.17 26.18 -9.17
C LEU A 416 3.98 24.80 -9.79
N THR A 417 4.35 24.63 -11.06
CA THR A 417 4.29 23.33 -11.74
C THR A 417 5.15 22.30 -11.03
N LYS A 418 6.39 22.67 -10.68
CA LYS A 418 7.30 21.80 -9.92
C LYS A 418 6.70 21.38 -8.58
N VAL A 419 6.17 22.31 -7.81
CA VAL A 419 5.56 22.01 -6.50
C VAL A 419 4.37 21.07 -6.64
N VAL A 420 3.44 21.39 -7.56
CA VAL A 420 2.25 20.54 -7.76
C VAL A 420 2.64 19.15 -8.22
N HIS A 421 3.57 19.01 -9.17
CA HIS A 421 4.05 17.70 -9.63
C HIS A 421 4.72 16.91 -8.51
N THR A 422 5.58 17.55 -7.72
CA THR A 422 6.24 16.91 -6.58
C THR A 422 5.24 16.31 -5.60
N PHE A 423 4.24 17.08 -5.18
CA PHE A 423 3.27 16.57 -4.20
C PHE A 423 2.29 15.59 -4.81
N VAL A 424 1.78 15.84 -6.02
CA VAL A 424 0.77 14.99 -6.66
C VAL A 424 1.38 13.66 -7.11
N PHE A 425 2.49 13.69 -7.83
CA PHE A 425 3.03 12.49 -8.47
C PHE A 425 4.11 11.80 -7.63
N ASP A 426 5.06 12.54 -7.09
CA ASP A 426 6.20 11.91 -6.40
C ASP A 426 5.82 11.50 -4.96
N ILE A 427 5.18 12.38 -4.18
CA ILE A 427 4.87 12.15 -2.76
C ILE A 427 3.54 11.41 -2.59
N LEU A 428 2.41 11.93 -3.11
CA LEU A 428 1.12 11.25 -3.03
C LEU A 428 1.03 10.04 -3.96
N GLY A 429 1.94 9.92 -4.93
CA GLY A 429 2.02 8.79 -5.86
C GLY A 429 0.77 8.64 -6.73
N LEU A 430 0.06 9.73 -7.00
CA LEU A 430 -1.06 9.73 -7.93
C LEU A 430 -0.55 9.64 -9.38
N LYS A 431 -1.37 9.19 -10.30
CA LYS A 431 -1.09 9.15 -11.73
C LYS A 431 -2.30 9.67 -12.50
N SER A 432 -2.05 10.34 -13.63
CA SER A 432 -3.14 10.63 -14.56
C SER A 432 -3.68 9.33 -15.15
N GLU A 433 -4.99 9.15 -15.11
CA GLU A 433 -5.67 8.00 -15.73
C GLU A 433 -6.08 8.27 -17.16
N ALA A 434 -5.91 9.49 -17.64
CA ALA A 434 -6.12 9.85 -19.04
C ALA A 434 -5.20 9.08 -19.99
N GLU A 435 -4.11 8.47 -19.49
CA GLU A 435 -3.25 7.56 -20.22
C GLU A 435 -3.68 6.09 -20.16
N GLY A 436 -4.61 5.72 -19.25
CA GLY A 436 -5.17 4.37 -19.12
C GLY A 436 -6.42 4.10 -19.96
N GLY A 437 -7.02 5.15 -20.53
CA GLY A 437 -8.16 5.09 -21.43
C GLY A 437 -7.79 4.89 -22.89
N ASN A 438 -6.76 4.09 -23.19
CA ASN A 438 -6.37 3.83 -24.60
C ASN A 438 -7.52 3.23 -25.41
N ALA A 439 -8.39 2.41 -24.83
CA ALA A 439 -9.52 1.84 -25.58
C ALA A 439 -10.56 2.91 -25.99
N ASP A 440 -11.05 3.73 -25.06
CA ASP A 440 -12.02 4.79 -25.36
C ASP A 440 -11.42 5.91 -26.21
N ARG A 441 -10.11 6.23 -26.03
CA ARG A 441 -9.40 7.17 -26.86
C ARG A 441 -9.10 6.59 -28.25
N GLU A 442 -8.66 5.34 -28.36
CA GLU A 442 -8.45 4.67 -29.64
C GLU A 442 -9.77 4.54 -30.40
N GLU A 443 -10.88 4.27 -29.72
CA GLU A 443 -12.23 4.26 -30.32
C GLU A 443 -12.64 5.68 -30.75
N ALA A 444 -12.46 6.69 -29.93
CA ALA A 444 -12.77 8.09 -30.27
C ALA A 444 -11.88 8.59 -31.43
N TYR A 445 -10.56 8.26 -31.43
CA TYR A 445 -9.69 8.56 -32.57
C TYR A 445 -10.09 7.79 -33.81
N GLY A 446 -10.46 6.51 -33.67
CA GLY A 446 -10.96 5.70 -34.76
C GLY A 446 -12.19 6.34 -35.42
N HIS A 447 -13.18 6.76 -34.63
CA HIS A 447 -14.37 7.45 -35.12
C HIS A 447 -14.04 8.80 -35.80
N ALA A 448 -13.07 9.56 -35.26
CA ALA A 448 -12.65 10.83 -35.87
C ALA A 448 -11.95 10.62 -37.23
N ILE A 449 -11.07 9.63 -37.32
CA ILE A 449 -10.40 9.27 -38.59
C ILE A 449 -11.42 8.74 -39.60
N ASP A 450 -12.36 7.88 -39.18
CA ASP A 450 -13.43 7.36 -40.04
C ASP A 450 -14.33 8.49 -40.57
N LEU A 451 -14.59 9.54 -39.75
CA LEU A 451 -15.30 10.72 -40.22
C LEU A 451 -14.52 11.46 -41.32
N LEU A 452 -13.19 11.66 -41.14
CA LEU A 452 -12.31 12.27 -42.15
C LEU A 452 -12.26 11.44 -43.41
N LEU A 453 -12.20 10.11 -43.33
CA LEU A 453 -12.27 9.22 -44.49
C LEU A 453 -13.61 9.29 -45.23
N LYS A 454 -14.72 9.44 -44.51
CA LYS A 454 -16.06 9.68 -45.12
C LYS A 454 -16.11 11.01 -45.82
N LEU A 455 -15.52 12.09 -45.27
CA LEU A 455 -15.41 13.38 -45.96
C LEU A 455 -14.54 13.30 -47.19
N ARG A 456 -13.39 12.59 -47.12
CA ARG A 456 -12.52 12.33 -48.28
C ARG A 456 -13.27 11.57 -49.42
N ALA A 457 -14.05 10.56 -49.04
CA ALA A 457 -14.85 9.81 -50.02
C ALA A 457 -15.92 10.69 -50.68
N LYS A 458 -16.57 11.61 -49.95
CA LYS A 458 -17.51 12.59 -50.50
C LYS A 458 -16.80 13.55 -51.47
N ALA A 459 -15.62 14.07 -51.15
CA ALA A 459 -14.80 14.90 -52.02
C ALA A 459 -14.44 14.15 -53.33
N LYS A 460 -13.97 12.91 -53.24
CA LYS A 460 -13.74 12.03 -54.40
C LYS A 460 -14.98 11.89 -55.32
N ALA A 461 -16.15 11.63 -54.69
CA ALA A 461 -17.39 11.48 -55.44
C ALA A 461 -17.82 12.77 -56.14
N ALA A 462 -17.53 13.93 -55.56
CA ALA A 462 -17.74 15.24 -56.13
C ALA A 462 -16.64 15.68 -57.16
N LYS A 463 -15.63 14.83 -57.40
CA LYS A 463 -14.44 15.12 -58.22
C LYS A 463 -13.58 16.29 -57.71
N ASP A 464 -13.70 16.57 -56.39
CA ASP A 464 -12.84 17.53 -55.68
C ASP A 464 -11.58 16.79 -55.18
N TRP A 465 -10.64 16.65 -56.13
CA TRP A 465 -9.39 15.94 -55.93
C TRP A 465 -8.48 16.68 -54.94
N ALA A 466 -8.52 18.04 -54.95
CA ALA A 466 -7.70 18.86 -54.07
C ALA A 466 -8.00 18.60 -52.59
N THR A 467 -9.28 18.65 -52.17
CA THR A 467 -9.69 18.34 -50.79
C THR A 467 -9.41 16.89 -50.44
N SER A 468 -9.65 15.95 -51.36
CA SER A 468 -9.39 14.53 -51.11
C SER A 468 -7.91 14.24 -50.85
N ASP A 469 -6.99 14.86 -51.62
CA ASP A 469 -5.56 14.66 -51.47
C ASP A 469 -5.04 15.38 -50.23
N GLN A 470 -5.52 16.60 -49.94
CA GLN A 470 -5.19 17.32 -48.69
C GLN A 470 -5.49 16.47 -47.45
N ILE A 471 -6.69 15.88 -47.34
CA ILE A 471 -7.05 15.03 -46.16
C ILE A 471 -6.10 13.84 -46.04
N ARG A 472 -5.73 13.17 -47.19
CA ARG A 472 -4.80 12.06 -47.17
C ARG A 472 -3.41 12.50 -46.69
N ASP A 473 -2.90 13.59 -47.21
CA ASP A 473 -1.53 14.04 -46.98
C ASP A 473 -1.39 14.59 -45.53
N GLU A 474 -2.39 15.27 -45.00
CA GLU A 474 -2.43 15.66 -43.59
C GLU A 474 -2.48 14.46 -42.68
N LEU A 475 -3.32 13.44 -42.95
CA LEU A 475 -3.34 12.21 -42.16
C LEU A 475 -1.98 11.49 -42.21
N ALA A 476 -1.32 11.47 -43.38
CA ALA A 476 0.01 10.88 -43.51
C ALA A 476 1.07 11.64 -42.71
N ALA A 477 1.00 12.99 -42.67
CA ALA A 477 1.90 13.82 -41.85
C ALA A 477 1.81 13.53 -40.34
N TYR A 478 0.63 13.09 -39.85
CA TYR A 478 0.40 12.65 -38.46
C TYR A 478 0.62 11.14 -38.26
N GLY A 479 1.18 10.42 -39.24
CA GLY A 479 1.55 9.01 -39.12
C GLY A 479 0.44 8.01 -39.48
N PHE A 480 -0.70 8.47 -40.02
CA PHE A 480 -1.78 7.59 -40.46
C PHE A 480 -1.58 7.16 -41.93
N GLU A 481 -1.37 5.88 -42.18
CA GLU A 481 -1.35 5.29 -43.51
C GLU A 481 -2.78 4.97 -43.96
N VAL A 482 -3.24 5.62 -45.02
CA VAL A 482 -4.58 5.42 -45.61
C VAL A 482 -4.49 4.58 -46.87
N LYS A 483 -5.27 3.47 -46.93
CA LYS A 483 -5.36 2.60 -48.11
C LYS A 483 -6.78 2.58 -48.67
N ASP A 484 -6.92 2.85 -49.97
CA ASP A 484 -8.19 2.71 -50.66
C ASP A 484 -8.41 1.23 -51.03
N THR A 485 -9.54 0.66 -50.67
CA THR A 485 -9.96 -0.70 -51.04
C THR A 485 -11.26 -0.67 -51.86
N LYS A 486 -11.67 -1.81 -52.42
CA LYS A 486 -12.95 -1.92 -53.12
C LYS A 486 -14.17 -1.69 -52.26
N GLU A 487 -14.02 -1.86 -50.93
CA GLU A 487 -15.08 -1.76 -49.94
C GLU A 487 -15.05 -0.41 -49.20
N GLY A 488 -14.07 0.47 -49.48
CA GLY A 488 -13.89 1.77 -48.83
C GLY A 488 -12.44 2.05 -48.47
N ALA A 489 -12.16 3.17 -47.79
CA ALA A 489 -10.83 3.49 -47.31
C ALA A 489 -10.60 2.88 -45.92
N THR A 490 -9.43 2.27 -45.72
CA THR A 490 -8.96 1.77 -44.41
C THR A 490 -7.74 2.55 -43.98
N TRP A 491 -7.46 2.54 -42.67
CA TRP A 491 -6.32 3.27 -42.14
C TRP A 491 -5.53 2.45 -41.11
N LYS A 492 -4.27 2.79 -40.91
CA LYS A 492 -3.38 2.24 -39.90
C LYS A 492 -2.49 3.34 -39.34
N LEU A 493 -2.32 3.39 -38.04
CA LEU A 493 -1.33 4.25 -37.39
C LEU A 493 0.04 3.54 -37.41
N ASN A 494 1.02 4.16 -38.06
CA ASN A 494 2.40 3.71 -38.00
C ASN A 494 3.06 4.31 -36.75
N LYS A 495 3.47 3.44 -35.80
CA LYS A 495 4.25 3.81 -34.62
C LYS A 495 5.67 4.15 -34.95
#